data_d992f1ea50180df4e35c9b77ba6a9a58
#
_entry.id   d992f1ea50180df4e35c9b77ba6a9a58
#
_cell.length_a   1.000
_cell.length_b   1.000
_cell.length_c   1.000
_cell.angle_alpha   90.00
_cell.angle_beta   90.00
_cell.angle_gamma   90.00
#
_symmetry.space_group_name_H-M   'P 1'
#
loop_
_entity.id
_entity.type
_entity.pdbx_description
1 polymer ?
#
loop_
_entity_poly.entity_id
_entity_poly.type
_entity_poly.pdbx_seq_one_letter_code
_entity_poly.pdbx_strand_id
1 'polypeptide(L)'
;MSTRSAAGSRAGTRIGRRPLLDVLAVTAAIAWLGLGMLFGWRSLAWEVDRFARLSLPGETHVQLTRSGGYVLYLEGPATGLLTGPAFTASLRPAGGGAEIPVQNYGAAVGYDFGGHRGYAVGTFAVDRPGTYVLRAERFTEGPPANFAVGRGLQPSIVRALAVAFTGPVIVLVAGAGRAFRAVVRARRRRAGQPATPYPPTASDQSTEELE
;
A
#
# COMPACT_ATOMS: atom_id res chain seq x y z
N MET A 1 49.00 -51.34 29.15
CA MET A 1 48.44 -50.01 29.37
C MET A 1 48.28 -49.34 28.00
N SER A 2 47.07 -49.31 27.47
CA SER A 2 46.78 -48.81 26.08
C SER A 2 45.83 -47.67 26.22
N THR A 3 46.31 -46.44 26.03
CA THR A 3 45.53 -45.21 26.07
C THR A 3 44.88 -44.95 24.71
N ARG A 4 43.54 -45.15 24.57
CA ARG A 4 42.76 -44.76 23.43
C ARG A 4 42.56 -43.26 23.52
N SER A 5 43.19 -42.53 22.59
CA SER A 5 42.92 -41.11 22.33
C SER A 5 41.58 -40.97 21.58
N ALA A 6 40.59 -40.40 22.24
CA ALA A 6 39.30 -40.08 21.64
C ALA A 6 39.45 -38.78 20.83
N ALA A 7 39.54 -38.89 19.50
CA ALA A 7 39.49 -37.76 18.60
C ALA A 7 38.04 -37.24 18.53
N GLY A 8 37.79 -36.16 19.26
CA GLY A 8 36.51 -35.43 19.21
C GLY A 8 36.29 -34.78 17.84
N SER A 9 35.47 -35.39 17.04
CA SER A 9 34.96 -34.81 15.77
C SER A 9 34.10 -33.57 16.07
N ARG A 10 34.67 -32.38 15.93
CA ARG A 10 33.91 -31.13 15.89
C ARG A 10 33.14 -31.09 14.58
N ALA A 11 31.89 -31.52 14.60
CA ALA A 11 30.95 -31.31 13.53
C ALA A 11 30.67 -29.79 13.43
N GLY A 12 31.48 -29.10 12.65
CA GLY A 12 31.23 -27.70 12.28
C GLY A 12 29.94 -27.62 11.46
N THR A 13 28.89 -27.15 12.09
CA THR A 13 27.60 -26.88 11.44
C THR A 13 27.83 -25.79 10.37
N ARG A 14 28.11 -26.21 9.14
CA ARG A 14 28.13 -25.30 8.00
C ARG A 14 26.70 -24.85 7.76
N ILE A 15 26.32 -23.74 8.38
CA ILE A 15 25.07 -23.03 8.04
C ILE A 15 25.16 -22.71 6.54
N GLY A 16 24.37 -23.42 5.77
CA GLY A 16 24.38 -23.27 4.31
C GLY A 16 24.07 -21.81 3.95
N ARG A 17 24.85 -21.19 3.08
CA ARG A 17 24.68 -19.79 2.63
C ARG A 17 23.26 -19.48 2.09
N ARG A 18 22.49 -20.48 1.72
CA ARG A 18 21.13 -20.34 1.15
C ARG A 18 20.10 -19.81 2.13
N PRO A 19 19.96 -20.39 3.37
CA PRO A 19 18.98 -19.86 4.33
C PRO A 19 19.29 -18.42 4.76
N LEU A 20 20.56 -18.05 4.82
CA LEU A 20 20.96 -16.68 5.15
C LEU A 20 20.47 -15.68 4.09
N LEU A 21 20.60 -15.99 2.80
CA LEU A 21 20.14 -15.14 1.71
C LEU A 21 18.60 -14.98 1.71
N ASP A 22 17.88 -16.05 2.05
CA ASP A 22 16.43 -15.99 2.11
C ASP A 22 15.96 -15.12 3.29
N VAL A 23 16.61 -15.24 4.46
CA VAL A 23 16.35 -14.37 5.61
C VAL A 23 16.65 -12.90 5.27
N LEU A 24 17.80 -12.62 4.65
CA LEU A 24 18.15 -11.26 4.22
C LEU A 24 17.13 -10.69 3.23
N ALA A 25 16.67 -11.50 2.28
CA ALA A 25 15.68 -11.06 1.30
C ALA A 25 14.33 -10.70 1.95
N VAL A 26 13.87 -11.52 2.91
CA VAL A 26 12.63 -11.26 3.66
C VAL A 26 12.79 -10.01 4.53
N THR A 27 13.92 -9.89 5.24
CA THR A 27 14.19 -8.70 6.07
C THR A 27 14.24 -7.42 5.22
N ALA A 28 14.88 -7.46 4.06
CA ALA A 28 14.92 -6.34 3.14
C ALA A 28 13.52 -5.97 2.61
N ALA A 29 12.67 -6.96 2.32
CA ALA A 29 11.30 -6.71 1.89
C ALA A 29 10.44 -6.06 2.99
N ILE A 30 10.59 -6.49 4.24
CA ILE A 30 9.90 -5.89 5.39
C ILE A 30 10.39 -4.45 5.61
N ALA A 31 11.70 -4.22 5.55
CA ALA A 31 12.27 -2.89 5.67
C ALA A 31 11.79 -1.96 4.54
N TRP A 32 11.73 -2.46 3.32
CA TRP A 32 11.20 -1.72 2.17
C TRP A 32 9.73 -1.34 2.36
N LEU A 33 8.90 -2.28 2.82
CA LEU A 33 7.50 -2.04 3.12
C LEU A 33 7.34 -0.94 4.18
N GLY A 34 8.11 -1.02 5.27
CA GLY A 34 8.11 -0.02 6.33
C GLY A 34 8.52 1.38 5.84
N LEU A 35 9.60 1.46 5.06
CA LEU A 35 10.05 2.71 4.44
C LEU A 35 9.02 3.26 3.45
N GLY A 36 8.43 2.41 2.62
CA GLY A 36 7.40 2.80 1.67
C GLY A 36 6.14 3.35 2.37
N MET A 37 5.71 2.71 3.45
CA MET A 37 4.60 3.21 4.29
C MET A 37 4.93 4.54 4.93
N LEU A 38 6.13 4.68 5.53
CA LEU A 38 6.56 5.93 6.16
C LEU A 38 6.65 7.07 5.15
N PHE A 39 7.22 6.81 3.97
CA PHE A 39 7.28 7.78 2.89
C PHE A 39 5.88 8.17 2.39
N GLY A 40 5.01 7.19 2.19
CA GLY A 40 3.62 7.42 1.78
C GLY A 40 2.87 8.28 2.80
N TRP A 41 2.99 7.97 4.09
CA TRP A 41 2.40 8.73 5.17
C TRP A 41 2.87 10.20 5.17
N ARG A 42 4.18 10.41 5.09
CA ARG A 42 4.74 11.77 5.06
C ARG A 42 4.31 12.55 3.82
N SER A 43 4.22 11.91 2.67
CA SER A 43 3.79 12.58 1.43
C SER A 43 2.32 12.98 1.48
N LEU A 44 1.45 12.15 2.07
CA LEU A 44 0.04 12.47 2.29
C LEU A 44 -0.12 13.61 3.29
N ALA A 45 0.58 13.57 4.41
CA ALA A 45 0.56 14.66 5.39
C ALA A 45 0.96 15.99 4.75
N TRP A 46 2.05 16.00 3.99
CA TRP A 46 2.51 17.20 3.29
C TRP A 46 1.56 17.70 2.20
N GLU A 47 0.82 16.80 1.55
CA GLU A 47 -0.22 17.17 0.59
C GLU A 47 -1.39 17.85 1.29
N VAL A 48 -1.84 17.31 2.43
CA VAL A 48 -2.91 17.90 3.25
C VAL A 48 -2.50 19.27 3.82
N ASP A 49 -1.26 19.42 4.27
CA ASP A 49 -0.74 20.70 4.78
C ASP A 49 -0.78 21.82 3.73
N ARG A 50 -0.71 21.46 2.45
CA ARG A 50 -0.76 22.40 1.32
C ARG A 50 -2.16 22.77 0.85
N PHE A 51 -3.19 22.19 1.42
CA PHE A 51 -4.55 22.57 1.07
C PHE A 51 -4.79 24.04 1.36
N ALA A 52 -5.45 24.71 0.41
CA ALA A 52 -5.90 26.07 0.64
C ALA A 52 -7.08 26.05 1.62
N ARG A 53 -6.98 26.80 2.71
CA ARG A 53 -7.98 26.80 3.78
C ARG A 53 -8.76 28.07 3.84
N LEU A 54 -10.07 27.95 4.10
CA LEU A 54 -11.02 29.03 4.28
C LEU A 54 -11.82 28.80 5.57
N SER A 55 -11.83 29.75 6.48
CA SER A 55 -12.71 29.72 7.66
C SER A 55 -14.16 30.01 7.26
N LEU A 56 -15.10 29.26 7.84
CA LEU A 56 -16.54 29.37 7.59
C LEU A 56 -17.25 30.27 8.59
N PRO A 57 -18.14 31.16 8.12
CA PRO A 57 -18.39 31.58 6.74
C PRO A 57 -17.28 32.50 6.23
N GLY A 58 -17.09 32.58 4.90
CA GLY A 58 -16.06 33.45 4.37
C GLY A 58 -15.86 33.37 2.85
N GLU A 59 -14.87 34.15 2.40
CA GLU A 59 -14.42 34.19 1.01
C GLU A 59 -12.89 34.25 1.00
N THR A 60 -12.26 33.49 0.09
CA THR A 60 -10.81 33.49 -0.09
C THR A 60 -10.38 33.26 -1.52
N HIS A 61 -9.18 33.73 -1.85
CA HIS A 61 -8.54 33.45 -3.13
C HIS A 61 -7.76 32.13 -3.04
N VAL A 62 -8.09 31.20 -3.92
CA VAL A 62 -7.46 29.89 -4.00
C VAL A 62 -6.66 29.78 -5.28
N GLN A 63 -5.37 29.48 -5.17
CA GLN A 63 -4.53 29.26 -6.33
C GLN A 63 -4.60 27.79 -6.75
N LEU A 64 -5.28 27.50 -7.84
CA LEU A 64 -5.38 26.18 -8.43
C LEU A 64 -4.33 26.03 -9.52
N THR A 65 -3.30 25.24 -9.24
CA THR A 65 -2.09 25.14 -10.09
C THR A 65 -2.24 24.21 -11.30
N ARG A 66 -3.33 23.45 -11.39
CA ARG A 66 -3.58 22.50 -12.47
C ARG A 66 -5.06 22.49 -12.81
N SER A 67 -5.39 22.16 -14.06
CA SER A 67 -6.76 21.83 -14.46
C SER A 67 -7.20 20.47 -13.92
N GLY A 68 -8.50 20.19 -13.90
CA GLY A 68 -9.12 18.94 -13.50
C GLY A 68 -9.88 19.02 -12.18
N GLY A 69 -10.16 17.85 -11.59
CA GLY A 69 -10.98 17.71 -10.40
C GLY A 69 -10.26 18.12 -9.11
N TYR A 70 -11.03 18.78 -8.25
CA TYR A 70 -10.66 19.15 -6.89
C TYR A 70 -11.74 18.67 -5.93
N VAL A 71 -11.34 18.45 -4.69
CA VAL A 71 -12.21 18.04 -3.60
C VAL A 71 -12.22 19.13 -2.53
N LEU A 72 -13.40 19.45 -2.07
CA LEU A 72 -13.65 20.33 -0.95
C LEU A 72 -13.84 19.49 0.31
N TYR A 73 -12.98 19.69 1.28
CA TYR A 73 -13.02 19.02 2.57
C TYR A 73 -13.52 20.00 3.63
N LEU A 74 -14.33 19.52 4.55
CA LEU A 74 -14.72 20.23 5.76
C LEU A 74 -13.81 19.79 6.90
N GLU A 75 -13.01 20.71 7.44
CA GLU A 75 -12.11 20.49 8.59
C GLU A 75 -12.70 21.09 9.86
N GLY A 76 -12.56 20.38 10.99
CA GLY A 76 -12.95 20.89 12.30
C GLY A 76 -13.16 19.78 13.33
N PRO A 77 -13.31 20.12 14.61
CA PRO A 77 -13.41 19.14 15.70
C PRO A 77 -14.69 18.28 15.64
N ALA A 78 -15.73 18.76 15.00
CA ALA A 78 -17.05 18.11 14.93
C ALA A 78 -17.39 17.61 13.51
N THR A 79 -16.41 17.47 12.62
CA THR A 79 -16.66 17.13 11.21
C THR A 79 -17.33 15.77 11.00
N GLY A 80 -17.21 14.84 11.95
CA GLY A 80 -17.90 13.53 11.88
C GLY A 80 -19.38 13.57 12.24
N LEU A 81 -19.89 14.70 12.73
CA LEU A 81 -21.28 14.84 13.20
C LEU A 81 -22.16 15.65 12.24
N LEU A 82 -21.59 16.21 11.20
CA LEU A 82 -22.34 17.02 10.24
C LEU A 82 -23.02 16.11 9.22
N THR A 83 -24.15 15.58 9.61
CA THR A 83 -25.08 14.90 8.71
C THR A 83 -25.94 15.96 8.03
N GLY A 84 -25.53 16.40 6.83
CA GLY A 84 -26.35 17.26 6.00
C GLY A 84 -25.67 18.58 5.60
N PRO A 85 -26.12 19.23 4.54
CA PRO A 85 -25.51 20.43 4.02
C PRO A 85 -25.86 21.63 4.87
N ALA A 86 -25.07 21.87 5.89
CA ALA A 86 -25.15 23.08 6.69
C ALA A 86 -24.49 24.30 6.02
N PHE A 87 -24.14 24.19 4.75
CA PHE A 87 -23.40 25.21 4.00
C PHE A 87 -23.69 25.17 2.49
N THR A 88 -23.44 26.30 1.81
CA THR A 88 -23.20 26.34 0.36
C THR A 88 -21.77 26.76 0.09
N ALA A 89 -21.23 26.25 -1.01
CA ALA A 89 -19.93 26.68 -1.50
C ALA A 89 -20.03 26.93 -3.02
N SER A 90 -19.39 27.98 -3.46
CA SER A 90 -19.28 28.31 -4.88
C SER A 90 -17.87 28.75 -5.23
N LEU A 91 -17.47 28.54 -6.47
CA LEU A 91 -16.15 28.88 -6.98
C LEU A 91 -16.30 29.73 -8.23
N ARG A 92 -15.53 30.82 -8.34
CA ARG A 92 -15.52 31.69 -9.51
C ARG A 92 -14.08 32.04 -9.89
N PRO A 93 -13.72 32.12 -11.18
CA PRO A 93 -12.42 32.65 -11.57
C PRO A 93 -12.26 34.11 -11.07
N ALA A 94 -11.09 34.43 -10.49
CA ALA A 94 -10.83 35.77 -9.95
C ALA A 94 -10.85 36.86 -11.03
N GLY A 95 -10.51 36.50 -12.27
CA GLY A 95 -10.60 37.41 -13.42
C GLY A 95 -12.03 37.60 -14.02
N GLY A 96 -13.04 37.07 -13.35
CA GLY A 96 -14.41 37.06 -13.85
C GLY A 96 -14.72 35.82 -14.67
N GLY A 97 -16.01 35.53 -14.81
CA GLY A 97 -16.49 34.34 -15.53
C GLY A 97 -17.66 33.67 -14.84
N ALA A 98 -18.12 32.57 -15.41
CA ALA A 98 -19.20 31.78 -14.84
C ALA A 98 -18.80 31.13 -13.52
N GLU A 99 -19.79 31.05 -12.65
CA GLU A 99 -19.65 30.32 -11.39
C GLU A 99 -19.55 28.82 -11.67
N ILE A 100 -18.59 28.15 -10.98
CA ILE A 100 -18.39 26.73 -11.06
C ILE A 100 -19.12 26.08 -9.87
N PRO A 101 -20.15 25.26 -10.12
CA PRO A 101 -20.91 24.65 -9.04
C PRO A 101 -20.07 23.61 -8.31
N VAL A 102 -20.14 23.64 -6.99
CA VAL A 102 -19.60 22.58 -6.13
C VAL A 102 -20.65 21.49 -6.03
N GLN A 103 -20.35 20.33 -6.57
CA GLN A 103 -21.21 19.15 -6.51
C GLN A 103 -20.99 18.39 -5.20
N ASN A 104 -22.02 17.72 -4.71
CA ASN A 104 -21.90 16.92 -3.48
C ASN A 104 -20.92 15.76 -3.69
N TYR A 105 -20.06 15.50 -2.72
CA TYR A 105 -19.13 14.37 -2.76
C TYR A 105 -19.85 13.09 -2.32
N GLY A 106 -20.21 12.23 -3.27
CA GLY A 106 -21.09 11.07 -3.04
C GLY A 106 -20.48 9.92 -2.22
N ALA A 107 -19.35 10.11 -1.53
CA ALA A 107 -18.70 9.06 -0.74
C ALA A 107 -18.18 9.59 0.60
N ALA A 108 -18.20 8.76 1.63
CA ALA A 108 -17.64 9.09 2.95
C ALA A 108 -16.12 8.92 2.93
N VAL A 109 -15.40 9.93 2.46
CA VAL A 109 -13.93 9.96 2.44
C VAL A 109 -13.44 11.04 3.40
N GLY A 110 -12.60 10.66 4.34
CA GLY A 110 -11.98 11.58 5.28
C GLY A 110 -10.48 11.36 5.40
N TYR A 111 -9.82 12.27 6.07
CA TYR A 111 -8.42 12.16 6.46
C TYR A 111 -8.20 12.65 7.90
N ASP A 112 -7.13 12.14 8.51
CA ASP A 112 -6.63 12.56 9.80
C ASP A 112 -5.10 12.52 9.75
N PHE A 113 -4.49 13.64 9.27
CA PHE A 113 -3.05 13.74 9.03
C PHE A 113 -2.55 15.14 9.42
N GLY A 114 -1.33 15.21 9.93
CA GLY A 114 -0.65 16.48 10.20
C GLY A 114 -1.37 17.39 11.20
N GLY A 115 -2.22 16.82 12.08
CA GLY A 115 -3.06 17.61 12.98
C GLY A 115 -4.33 18.17 12.33
N HIS A 116 -4.59 17.82 11.08
CA HIS A 116 -5.79 18.18 10.34
C HIS A 116 -6.72 16.98 10.19
N ARG A 117 -7.99 17.17 10.50
CA ARG A 117 -9.04 16.18 10.28
C ARG A 117 -10.11 16.79 9.38
N GLY A 118 -10.38 16.14 8.26
CA GLY A 118 -11.33 16.62 7.27
C GLY A 118 -12.15 15.51 6.64
N TYR A 119 -13.34 15.87 6.17
CA TYR A 119 -14.23 15.00 5.38
C TYR A 119 -14.56 15.65 4.05
N ALA A 120 -14.50 14.86 2.97
CA ALA A 120 -14.88 15.32 1.65
C ALA A 120 -16.37 15.60 1.62
N VAL A 121 -16.74 16.83 1.29
CA VAL A 121 -18.13 17.30 1.26
C VAL A 121 -18.56 17.77 -0.12
N GLY A 122 -17.59 18.15 -0.97
CA GLY A 122 -17.89 18.61 -2.31
C GLY A 122 -16.79 18.30 -3.31
N THR A 123 -17.12 18.36 -4.58
CA THR A 123 -16.17 18.25 -5.69
C THR A 123 -16.49 19.25 -6.78
N PHE A 124 -15.48 19.74 -7.46
CA PHE A 124 -15.60 20.61 -8.61
C PHE A 124 -14.44 20.40 -9.58
N ALA A 125 -14.59 20.82 -10.80
CA ALA A 125 -13.53 20.75 -11.79
C ALA A 125 -13.26 22.13 -12.39
N VAL A 126 -11.98 22.41 -12.67
CA VAL A 126 -11.55 23.63 -13.35
C VAL A 126 -10.87 23.29 -14.67
N ASP A 127 -11.17 24.01 -15.71
CA ASP A 127 -10.61 23.80 -17.05
C ASP A 127 -9.20 24.36 -17.19
N ARG A 128 -8.86 25.38 -16.40
CA ARG A 128 -7.57 26.09 -16.47
C ARG A 128 -6.99 26.33 -15.09
N PRO A 129 -5.65 26.26 -14.96
CA PRO A 129 -4.98 26.75 -13.76
C PRO A 129 -5.20 28.24 -13.58
N GLY A 130 -5.24 28.71 -12.35
CA GLY A 130 -5.41 30.14 -12.06
C GLY A 130 -5.85 30.41 -10.64
N THR A 131 -6.13 31.68 -10.39
CA THR A 131 -6.68 32.13 -9.10
C THR A 131 -8.21 32.13 -9.20
N TYR A 132 -8.83 31.53 -8.21
CA TYR A 132 -10.26 31.42 -8.07
C TYR A 132 -10.70 32.00 -6.73
N VAL A 133 -11.90 32.53 -6.67
CA VAL A 133 -12.55 33.00 -5.45
C VAL A 133 -13.47 31.88 -4.99
N LEU A 134 -13.15 31.30 -3.84
CA LEU A 134 -14.01 30.35 -3.14
C LEU A 134 -14.84 31.13 -2.11
N ARG A 135 -16.14 31.08 -2.25
CA ARG A 135 -17.09 31.63 -1.28
C ARG A 135 -17.85 30.51 -0.60
N ALA A 136 -17.98 30.62 0.70
CA ALA A 136 -18.70 29.65 1.51
C ALA A 136 -19.63 30.34 2.51
N GLU A 137 -20.87 29.91 2.54
CA GLU A 137 -21.89 30.39 3.44
C GLU A 137 -22.39 29.24 4.32
N ARG A 138 -22.61 29.51 5.59
CA ARG A 138 -23.15 28.55 6.55
C ARG A 138 -24.61 28.91 6.84
N PHE A 139 -25.48 27.90 6.84
CA PHE A 139 -26.90 28.08 7.14
C PHE A 139 -27.29 27.82 8.60
N THR A 140 -26.44 27.12 9.35
CA THR A 140 -26.69 26.76 10.73
C THR A 140 -25.53 27.16 11.61
N GLU A 141 -25.84 27.65 12.81
CA GLU A 141 -24.82 27.85 13.84
C GLU A 141 -24.21 26.51 14.23
N GLY A 142 -22.90 26.50 14.47
CA GLY A 142 -22.18 25.29 14.83
C GLY A 142 -20.73 25.60 15.21
N PRO A 143 -19.97 24.58 15.62
CA PRO A 143 -18.57 24.76 15.97
C PRO A 143 -17.77 25.35 14.80
N PRO A 144 -16.66 26.05 15.08
CA PRO A 144 -15.80 26.59 14.02
C PRO A 144 -15.33 25.46 13.10
N ALA A 145 -15.44 25.71 11.81
CA ALA A 145 -15.04 24.77 10.79
C ALA A 145 -14.35 25.52 9.66
N ASN A 146 -13.48 24.86 8.93
CA ASN A 146 -12.76 25.38 7.80
C ASN A 146 -13.08 24.53 6.55
N PHE A 147 -13.05 25.15 5.39
CA PHE A 147 -12.93 24.41 4.16
C PHE A 147 -11.45 24.28 3.79
N ALA A 148 -11.08 23.08 3.35
CA ALA A 148 -9.79 22.81 2.74
C ALA A 148 -10.01 22.35 1.29
N VAL A 149 -9.33 22.98 0.35
CA VAL A 149 -9.39 22.63 -1.07
C VAL A 149 -8.10 21.92 -1.47
N GLY A 150 -8.26 20.71 -1.98
CA GLY A 150 -7.14 19.92 -2.46
C GLY A 150 -7.52 19.04 -3.63
N ARG A 151 -6.54 18.38 -4.20
CA ARG A 151 -6.80 17.28 -5.13
C ARG A 151 -7.19 16.06 -4.34
N GLY A 152 -8.06 15.23 -4.90
CA GLY A 152 -8.45 13.99 -4.22
C GLY A 152 -7.24 13.16 -3.80
N LEU A 153 -7.23 12.64 -2.58
CA LEU A 153 -6.12 11.89 -2.01
C LEU A 153 -5.94 10.48 -2.62
N GLN A 154 -6.95 9.99 -3.34
CA GLN A 154 -6.92 8.64 -3.93
C GLN A 154 -5.69 8.36 -4.81
N PRO A 155 -5.29 9.23 -5.76
CA PRO A 155 -4.11 8.96 -6.59
C PRO A 155 -2.82 8.87 -5.77
N SER A 156 -2.71 9.69 -4.73
CA SER A 156 -1.53 9.70 -3.84
C SER A 156 -1.49 8.45 -2.98
N ILE A 157 -2.62 7.98 -2.47
CA ILE A 157 -2.75 6.72 -1.72
C ILE A 157 -2.37 5.54 -2.62
N VAL A 158 -2.93 5.45 -3.82
CA VAL A 158 -2.62 4.36 -4.77
C VAL A 158 -1.13 4.33 -5.11
N ARG A 159 -0.52 5.49 -5.35
CA ARG A 159 0.92 5.59 -5.61
C ARG A 159 1.75 5.14 -4.41
N ALA A 160 1.41 5.58 -3.20
CA ALA A 160 2.09 5.19 -1.97
C ALA A 160 2.03 3.67 -1.75
N LEU A 161 0.86 3.07 -1.93
CA LEU A 161 0.67 1.62 -1.85
C LEU A 161 1.47 0.88 -2.92
N ALA A 162 1.41 1.32 -4.18
CA ALA A 162 2.17 0.71 -5.27
C ALA A 162 3.68 0.68 -4.96
N VAL A 163 4.25 1.78 -4.47
CA VAL A 163 5.66 1.85 -4.08
C VAL A 163 5.93 0.93 -2.88
N ALA A 164 5.10 0.94 -1.85
CA ALA A 164 5.30 0.12 -0.66
C ALA A 164 5.30 -1.39 -0.98
N PHE A 165 4.41 -1.84 -1.85
CA PHE A 165 4.27 -3.26 -2.19
C PHE A 165 5.24 -3.76 -3.27
N THR A 166 5.97 -2.88 -3.96
CA THR A 166 6.92 -3.29 -5.03
C THR A 166 7.98 -4.27 -4.49
N GLY A 167 8.63 -3.99 -3.37
CA GLY A 167 9.65 -4.85 -2.78
C GLY A 167 9.14 -6.25 -2.39
N PRO A 168 8.08 -6.35 -1.57
CA PRO A 168 7.46 -7.63 -1.22
C PRO A 168 7.05 -8.48 -2.43
N VAL A 169 6.46 -7.87 -3.45
CA VAL A 169 6.06 -8.58 -4.68
C VAL A 169 7.27 -9.16 -5.41
N ILE A 170 8.37 -8.41 -5.54
CA ILE A 170 9.61 -8.91 -6.16
C ILE A 170 10.14 -10.12 -5.40
N VAL A 171 10.20 -10.07 -4.08
CA VAL A 171 10.67 -11.18 -3.25
C VAL A 171 9.78 -12.41 -3.40
N LEU A 172 8.46 -12.23 -3.42
CA LEU A 172 7.47 -13.28 -3.59
C LEU A 172 7.61 -13.98 -4.94
N VAL A 173 7.72 -13.21 -6.03
CA VAL A 173 7.90 -13.75 -7.39
C VAL A 173 9.24 -14.50 -7.52
N ALA A 174 10.32 -13.93 -6.96
CA ALA A 174 11.63 -14.58 -6.96
C ALA A 174 11.61 -15.90 -6.16
N GLY A 175 10.95 -15.92 -5.00
CA GLY A 175 10.76 -17.10 -4.16
C GLY A 175 9.95 -18.19 -4.86
N ALA A 176 8.82 -17.84 -5.45
CA ALA A 176 7.98 -18.76 -6.22
C ALA A 176 8.74 -19.37 -7.41
N GLY A 177 9.50 -18.57 -8.15
CA GLY A 177 10.35 -19.05 -9.24
C GLY A 177 11.46 -20.02 -8.80
N ARG A 178 12.02 -19.82 -7.60
CA ARG A 178 12.99 -20.76 -7.01
C ARG A 178 12.31 -22.07 -6.61
N ALA A 179 11.16 -22.01 -5.94
CA ALA A 179 10.40 -23.18 -5.53
C ALA A 179 9.97 -24.02 -6.74
N PHE A 180 9.44 -23.37 -7.78
CA PHE A 180 9.06 -24.04 -9.01
C PHE A 180 10.25 -24.79 -9.66
N ARG A 181 11.40 -24.12 -9.78
CA ARG A 181 12.62 -24.75 -10.33
C ARG A 181 13.10 -25.92 -9.47
N ALA A 182 12.94 -25.86 -8.14
CA ALA A 182 13.28 -26.98 -7.26
C ALA A 182 12.35 -28.18 -7.48
N VAL A 183 11.04 -27.96 -7.60
CA VAL A 183 10.05 -29.01 -7.87
C VAL A 183 10.30 -29.67 -9.23
N VAL A 184 10.56 -28.90 -10.27
CA VAL A 184 10.85 -29.45 -11.61
C VAL A 184 12.14 -30.30 -11.56
N ARG A 185 13.18 -29.84 -10.88
CA ARG A 185 14.42 -30.62 -10.71
C ARG A 185 14.20 -31.90 -9.93
N ALA A 186 13.40 -31.87 -8.87
CA ALA A 186 13.05 -33.06 -8.08
C ALA A 186 12.28 -34.09 -8.90
N ARG A 187 11.31 -33.67 -9.71
CA ARG A 187 10.56 -34.54 -10.64
C ARG A 187 11.47 -35.19 -11.68
N ARG A 188 12.39 -34.43 -12.29
CA ARG A 188 13.36 -34.97 -13.27
C ARG A 188 14.30 -36.02 -12.64
N ARG A 189 14.72 -35.84 -11.40
CA ARG A 189 15.56 -36.82 -10.69
C ARG A 189 14.81 -38.12 -10.40
N ARG A 190 13.53 -38.06 -10.05
CA ARG A 190 12.67 -39.25 -9.84
C ARG A 190 12.40 -40.01 -11.15
N ALA A 191 12.22 -39.30 -12.25
CA ALA A 191 12.00 -39.91 -13.56
C ALA A 191 13.26 -40.60 -14.13
N GLY A 192 14.46 -40.21 -13.67
CA GLY A 192 15.73 -40.81 -14.09
C GLY A 192 16.26 -41.91 -13.16
N GLN A 193 15.57 -42.25 -12.09
CA GLN A 193 15.97 -43.42 -11.26
C GLN A 193 15.49 -44.70 -11.98
N PRO A 194 16.41 -45.60 -12.37
CA PRO A 194 16.02 -46.91 -12.89
C PRO A 194 15.19 -47.63 -11.81
N ALA A 195 14.08 -48.23 -12.26
CA ALA A 195 13.27 -49.07 -11.40
C ALA A 195 14.19 -50.08 -10.71
N THR A 196 14.24 -50.09 -9.38
CA THR A 196 14.97 -51.12 -8.64
C THR A 196 14.42 -52.47 -9.11
N PRO A 197 15.32 -53.39 -9.59
CA PRO A 197 14.89 -54.73 -9.95
C PRO A 197 14.18 -55.35 -8.73
N TYR A 198 12.98 -55.84 -8.95
CA TYR A 198 12.19 -56.55 -7.95
C TYR A 198 13.09 -57.65 -7.36
N PRO A 199 13.27 -57.81 -6.06
CA PRO A 199 13.99 -58.96 -5.55
C PRO A 199 13.27 -60.22 -6.00
N PRO A 200 13.99 -61.24 -6.51
CA PRO A 200 13.35 -62.46 -6.96
C PRO A 200 12.53 -63.03 -5.80
N THR A 201 11.28 -63.30 -6.07
CA THR A 201 10.33 -63.92 -5.12
C THR A 201 10.90 -65.30 -4.73
N ALA A 202 11.06 -65.53 -3.44
CA ALA A 202 11.63 -66.75 -2.84
C ALA A 202 10.79 -68.04 -3.06
N SER A 203 9.97 -68.07 -4.09
CA SER A 203 9.12 -69.23 -4.44
C SER A 203 9.68 -70.18 -5.47
N ASP A 204 10.95 -69.98 -5.96
CA ASP A 204 11.54 -70.87 -6.99
C ASP A 204 12.57 -71.87 -6.46
N GLN A 205 12.71 -72.00 -5.10
CA GLN A 205 13.70 -72.92 -4.55
C GLN A 205 13.12 -74.20 -3.93
N SER A 206 11.86 -74.57 -4.18
CA SER A 206 11.21 -75.73 -3.53
C SER A 206 10.90 -76.89 -4.48
N THR A 207 11.51 -76.99 -5.65
CA THR A 207 11.20 -78.11 -6.58
C THR A 207 12.42 -78.94 -7.01
N GLU A 208 13.58 -78.86 -6.34
CA GLU A 208 14.78 -79.60 -6.78
C GLU A 208 15.38 -80.53 -5.70
N GLU A 209 14.53 -81.07 -4.77
CA GLU A 209 14.96 -82.14 -3.87
C GLU A 209 13.92 -83.28 -3.79
N LEU A 210 13.71 -84.01 -4.89
CA LEU A 210 13.07 -85.31 -4.89
C LEU A 210 13.33 -86.03 -6.25
N GLU A 211 14.60 -86.58 -6.42
CA GLU A 211 14.91 -87.79 -7.18
C GLU A 211 16.22 -88.40 -6.69
#